data_93ef3b8abd259789ddc53f05a89d2caa
#
_entry.id   93ef3b8abd259789ddc53f05a89d2caa
#
_cell.length_a   1.000
_cell.length_b   1.000
_cell.length_c   1.000
_cell.angle_alpha   90.00
_cell.angle_beta   90.00
_cell.angle_gamma   90.00
#
_symmetry.space_group_name_H-M   'P 1'
#
loop_
_entity.id
_entity.type
_entity.pdbx_description
1 polymer ?
#
loop_
_entity_poly.entity_id
_entity_poly.type
_entity_poly.pdbx_seq_one_letter_code
_entity_poly.pdbx_strand_id
1 'polypeptide(L)'
;MNASLQEVYILRPEEEILHDIRPMVRIYVSVIIEENGRRESGSSGGGGRYNLSEIMIEKNWKTHVNEALRIAKVNLKAKPAPAGVMDIVLGPGWPGVMLHEAVGHGLEGDFNRKKTSAFTDLIGKKVASKGVTVMDDGTIPDRRGSINFDDEGSPSKRNILIEDGVLVNYMQDRQNGRLMGTHSTGNGRRQSYAHPPMPRMTNTFMSEGKENPKNLLSELKDGIYAVGFSGGQVDITNGKFVFSCTEAYKVKNGAILYPVKGATLIGDGPSAMNKIQGIGNDLSLDPGIGNCGKSGQWVPVGVGQPTVYMKGITVGGSST
;
A
#
# COMPACT_ATOMS: atom_id res chain seq x y z
N MET A 1 5.63 -17.79 10.88
CA MET A 1 5.63 -18.19 9.46
C MET A 1 4.30 -18.87 9.14
N ASN A 2 3.76 -18.63 7.96
CA ASN A 2 2.52 -19.25 7.48
C ASN A 2 2.71 -19.65 6.01
N ALA A 3 2.16 -20.81 5.64
CA ALA A 3 2.08 -21.28 4.26
C ALA A 3 0.72 -21.90 4.01
N SER A 4 0.14 -21.64 2.85
CA SER A 4 -1.13 -22.21 2.40
C SER A 4 -1.09 -22.48 0.91
N LEU A 5 -1.87 -23.44 0.47
CA LEU A 5 -2.14 -23.73 -0.92
C LEU A 5 -3.65 -23.72 -1.11
N GLN A 6 -4.12 -22.90 -2.04
CA GLN A 6 -5.51 -22.86 -2.43
C GLN A 6 -5.62 -23.32 -3.87
N GLU A 7 -6.48 -24.27 -4.10
CA GLU A 7 -6.87 -24.74 -5.44
C GLU A 7 -8.28 -24.23 -5.73
N VAL A 8 -8.44 -23.52 -6.84
CA VAL A 8 -9.67 -22.80 -7.16
C VAL A 8 -10.21 -23.30 -8.50
N TYR A 9 -11.47 -23.69 -8.50
CA TYR A 9 -12.25 -23.99 -9.71
C TYR A 9 -13.40 -23.00 -9.82
N ILE A 10 -13.54 -22.36 -10.98
CA ILE A 10 -14.66 -21.47 -11.27
C ILE A 10 -15.44 -22.06 -12.47
N LEU A 11 -16.70 -22.38 -12.22
CA LEU A 11 -17.63 -22.88 -13.21
C LEU A 11 -18.60 -21.77 -13.57
N ARG A 12 -18.71 -21.48 -14.86
CA ARG A 12 -19.68 -20.54 -15.40
C ARG A 12 -20.57 -21.27 -16.42
N PRO A 13 -21.87 -20.93 -16.50
CA PRO A 13 -22.75 -21.53 -17.51
C PRO A 13 -22.15 -21.33 -18.92
N GLU A 14 -22.13 -22.39 -19.72
CA GLU A 14 -21.69 -22.37 -21.12
C GLU A 14 -20.22 -21.98 -21.37
N GLU A 15 -19.38 -21.93 -20.31
CA GLU A 15 -17.97 -21.63 -20.43
C GLU A 15 -17.10 -22.79 -19.92
N GLU A 16 -15.82 -22.79 -20.29
CA GLU A 16 -14.84 -23.72 -19.74
C GLU A 16 -14.64 -23.55 -18.24
N ILE A 17 -14.33 -24.66 -17.56
CA ILE A 17 -13.95 -24.61 -16.14
C ILE A 17 -12.58 -23.96 -16.02
N LEU A 18 -12.51 -22.87 -15.29
CA LEU A 18 -11.25 -22.22 -14.97
C LEU A 18 -10.64 -22.87 -13.72
N HIS A 19 -9.35 -23.17 -13.78
CA HIS A 19 -8.59 -23.77 -12.70
C HIS A 19 -7.35 -22.93 -12.37
N ASP A 20 -7.09 -22.68 -11.10
CA ASP A 20 -5.95 -21.89 -10.61
C ASP A 20 -5.39 -22.51 -9.33
N ILE A 21 -4.07 -22.56 -9.23
CA ILE A 21 -3.33 -22.98 -8.04
C ILE A 21 -2.68 -21.73 -7.42
N ARG A 22 -3.07 -21.42 -6.19
CA ARG A 22 -2.69 -20.19 -5.49
C ARG A 22 -1.87 -20.49 -4.24
N PRO A 23 -0.56 -20.76 -4.38
CA PRO A 23 0.31 -20.83 -3.21
C PRO A 23 0.37 -19.47 -2.50
N MET A 24 0.57 -19.48 -1.20
CA MET A 24 0.78 -18.27 -0.41
C MET A 24 1.69 -18.57 0.76
N VAL A 25 2.78 -17.84 0.84
CA VAL A 25 3.71 -17.94 1.97
C VAL A 25 3.91 -16.57 2.61
N ARG A 26 4.16 -16.56 3.91
CA ARG A 26 4.48 -15.35 4.67
C ARG A 26 5.40 -15.66 5.82
N ILE A 27 6.44 -14.84 5.97
CA ILE A 27 7.26 -14.76 7.17
C ILE A 27 7.01 -13.42 7.86
N TYR A 28 7.02 -13.44 9.19
CA TYR A 28 6.99 -12.23 10.01
C TYR A 28 7.94 -12.45 11.19
N VAL A 29 8.81 -11.49 11.40
CA VAL A 29 9.81 -11.50 12.49
C VAL A 29 9.57 -10.25 13.32
N SER A 30 9.53 -10.42 14.63
CA SER A 30 9.51 -9.33 15.61
C SER A 30 10.66 -9.51 16.57
N VAL A 31 11.39 -8.44 16.81
CA VAL A 31 12.53 -8.39 17.75
C VAL A 31 12.20 -7.34 18.81
N ILE A 32 12.40 -7.70 20.06
CA ILE A 32 12.30 -6.79 21.20
C ILE A 32 13.70 -6.67 21.79
N ILE A 33 14.13 -5.45 22.02
CA ILE A 33 15.42 -5.17 22.68
C ILE A 33 15.19 -4.22 23.87
N GLU A 34 16.04 -4.35 24.85
CA GLU A 34 16.02 -3.51 26.05
C GLU A 34 17.43 -2.98 26.33
N GLU A 35 17.53 -1.68 26.61
CA GLU A 35 18.76 -1.01 26.98
C GLU A 35 18.45 0.11 27.96
N ASN A 36 19.14 0.11 29.11
CA ASN A 36 18.99 1.10 30.17
C ASN A 36 17.52 1.32 30.64
N GLY A 37 16.74 0.24 30.75
CA GLY A 37 15.34 0.26 31.15
C GLY A 37 14.36 0.71 30.05
N ARG A 38 14.85 1.08 28.88
CA ARG A 38 14.02 1.38 27.71
C ARG A 38 13.85 0.13 26.85
N ARG A 39 12.61 -0.21 26.57
CA ARG A 39 12.24 -1.38 25.78
C ARG A 39 11.58 -0.95 24.47
N GLU A 40 12.11 -1.41 23.34
CA GLU A 40 11.59 -1.09 22.01
C GLU A 40 11.53 -2.34 21.12
N SER A 41 10.68 -2.27 20.10
CA SER A 41 10.53 -3.36 19.14
C SER A 41 10.78 -2.92 17.71
N GLY A 42 11.14 -3.88 16.89
CA GLY A 42 11.18 -3.74 15.44
C GLY A 42 10.61 -4.98 14.78
N SER A 43 10.05 -4.83 13.62
CA SER A 43 9.49 -5.95 12.87
C SER A 43 9.80 -5.85 11.39
N SER A 44 9.91 -7.02 10.76
CA SER A 44 10.05 -7.16 9.32
C SER A 44 9.37 -8.44 8.86
N GLY A 45 8.96 -8.48 7.61
CA GLY A 45 8.35 -9.67 7.05
C GLY A 45 8.27 -9.59 5.54
N GLY A 46 7.94 -10.71 4.93
CA GLY A 46 7.78 -10.83 3.50
C GLY A 46 6.98 -12.07 3.14
N GLY A 47 6.69 -12.20 1.87
CA GLY A 47 5.95 -13.35 1.35
C GLY A 47 5.47 -13.12 -0.07
N GLY A 48 4.77 -14.12 -0.60
CA GLY A 48 4.29 -14.07 -1.97
C GLY A 48 3.62 -15.36 -2.39
N ARG A 49 3.38 -15.48 -3.69
CA ARG A 49 2.76 -16.64 -4.33
C ARG A 49 3.82 -17.59 -4.89
N TYR A 50 4.65 -18.10 -4.00
CA TYR A 50 5.73 -19.04 -4.31
C TYR A 50 5.83 -20.15 -3.25
N ASN A 51 6.71 -21.11 -3.42
CA ASN A 51 6.86 -22.23 -2.52
C ASN A 51 7.49 -21.81 -1.18
N LEU A 52 7.15 -22.54 -0.12
CA LEU A 52 7.72 -22.33 1.21
C LEU A 52 9.26 -22.46 1.23
N SER A 53 9.83 -23.30 0.37
CA SER A 53 11.27 -23.46 0.21
C SER A 53 12.02 -22.14 -0.02
N GLU A 54 11.40 -21.18 -0.73
CA GLU A 54 12.00 -19.87 -0.99
C GLU A 54 12.22 -19.06 0.31
N ILE A 55 11.25 -19.08 1.23
CA ILE A 55 11.40 -18.41 2.53
C ILE A 55 12.42 -19.16 3.43
N MET A 56 12.52 -20.49 3.28
CA MET A 56 13.44 -21.30 4.06
C MET A 56 14.91 -21.13 3.68
N ILE A 57 15.20 -20.50 2.53
CA ILE A 57 16.55 -20.11 2.17
C ILE A 57 17.11 -19.16 3.24
N GLU A 58 18.26 -19.53 3.81
CA GLU A 58 18.84 -18.84 4.97
C GLU A 58 19.01 -17.33 4.74
N LYS A 59 19.47 -16.92 3.56
CA LYS A 59 19.61 -15.52 3.18
C LYS A 59 18.28 -14.76 3.28
N ASN A 60 17.16 -15.38 2.87
CA ASN A 60 15.86 -14.72 2.82
C ASN A 60 15.32 -14.44 4.22
N TRP A 61 15.23 -15.44 5.09
CA TRP A 61 14.69 -15.20 6.43
C TRP A 61 15.66 -14.40 7.32
N LYS A 62 17.00 -14.55 7.17
CA LYS A 62 17.98 -13.72 7.89
C LYS A 62 17.87 -12.24 7.55
N THR A 63 17.52 -11.89 6.31
CA THR A 63 17.26 -10.49 5.92
C THR A 63 16.18 -9.87 6.81
N HIS A 64 15.09 -10.60 7.06
CA HIS A 64 14.00 -10.10 7.91
C HIS A 64 14.41 -10.04 9.39
N VAL A 65 15.21 -10.97 9.88
CA VAL A 65 15.74 -10.92 11.25
C VAL A 65 16.63 -9.68 11.43
N ASN A 66 17.57 -9.47 10.52
CA ASN A 66 18.49 -8.33 10.58
C ASN A 66 17.75 -7.00 10.48
N GLU A 67 16.73 -6.91 9.60
CA GLU A 67 15.93 -5.71 9.44
C GLU A 67 15.07 -5.43 10.69
N ALA A 68 14.43 -6.43 11.27
CA ALA A 68 13.68 -6.27 12.51
C ALA A 68 14.59 -5.78 13.66
N LEU A 69 15.80 -6.34 13.77
CA LEU A 69 16.79 -5.90 14.75
C LEU A 69 17.26 -4.45 14.48
N ARG A 70 17.50 -4.08 13.20
CA ARG A 70 17.87 -2.72 12.80
C ARG A 70 16.81 -1.72 13.24
N ILE A 71 15.54 -2.00 12.94
CA ILE A 71 14.39 -1.13 13.30
C ILE A 71 14.29 -1.00 14.84
N ALA A 72 14.40 -2.10 15.59
CA ALA A 72 14.38 -2.05 17.05
C ALA A 72 15.51 -1.13 17.60
N LYS A 73 16.74 -1.23 17.07
CA LYS A 73 17.86 -0.34 17.44
C LYS A 73 17.64 1.12 17.06
N VAL A 74 16.98 1.38 15.94
CA VAL A 74 16.58 2.75 15.54
C VAL A 74 15.58 3.31 16.54
N ASN A 75 14.56 2.53 16.91
CA ASN A 75 13.52 2.94 17.85
C ASN A 75 14.06 3.22 19.26
N LEU A 76 15.09 2.51 19.71
CA LEU A 76 15.78 2.82 21.00
C LEU A 76 16.33 4.25 21.04
N LYS A 77 16.77 4.76 19.89
CA LYS A 77 17.35 6.12 19.77
C LYS A 77 16.32 7.17 19.38
N ALA A 78 15.08 6.77 19.10
CA ALA A 78 14.06 7.67 18.60
C ALA A 78 13.57 8.63 19.69
N LYS A 79 13.38 9.89 19.29
CA LYS A 79 12.78 10.96 20.09
C LYS A 79 11.29 11.09 19.74
N PRO A 80 10.47 11.76 20.59
CA PRO A 80 9.09 12.09 20.21
C PRO A 80 9.04 12.85 18.88
N ALA A 81 8.08 12.49 18.02
CA ALA A 81 7.87 13.18 16.75
C ALA A 81 7.28 14.57 16.98
N PRO A 82 7.68 15.59 16.19
CA PRO A 82 7.02 16.88 16.21
C PRO A 82 5.59 16.77 15.68
N ALA A 83 4.68 17.60 16.21
CA ALA A 83 3.31 17.73 15.71
C ALA A 83 3.16 19.04 14.91
N GLY A 84 2.27 19.04 13.93
CA GLY A 84 1.94 20.22 13.13
C GLY A 84 1.85 19.95 11.64
N VAL A 85 1.63 20.99 10.86
CA VAL A 85 1.64 20.92 9.40
C VAL A 85 3.09 21.08 8.92
N MET A 86 3.58 20.12 8.16
CA MET A 86 4.96 20.14 7.67
C MET A 86 5.12 19.39 6.35
N ASP A 87 6.23 19.61 5.69
CA ASP A 87 6.61 18.86 4.51
C ASP A 87 7.13 17.48 4.91
N ILE A 88 6.88 16.49 4.07
CA ILE A 88 7.32 15.11 4.30
C ILE A 88 7.93 14.50 3.05
N VAL A 89 8.86 13.59 3.25
CA VAL A 89 9.29 12.64 2.22
C VAL A 89 8.89 11.24 2.67
N LEU A 90 8.21 10.51 1.81
CA LEU A 90 7.91 9.10 2.00
C LEU A 90 8.95 8.26 1.27
N GLY A 91 9.47 7.23 1.91
CA GLY A 91 10.37 6.27 1.29
C GLY A 91 9.68 5.37 0.26
N PRO A 92 10.45 4.61 -0.52
CA PRO A 92 9.89 3.67 -1.50
C PRO A 92 9.31 2.41 -0.83
N GLY A 93 8.50 1.67 -1.56
CA GLY A 93 7.99 0.36 -1.16
C GLY A 93 6.78 0.41 -0.23
N TRP A 94 6.91 -0.10 1.00
CA TRP A 94 5.80 -0.25 1.95
C TRP A 94 5.02 1.05 2.28
N PRO A 95 5.61 2.25 2.29
CA PRO A 95 4.84 3.48 2.41
C PRO A 95 3.74 3.67 1.36
N GLY A 96 3.77 2.92 0.25
CA GLY A 96 2.66 2.80 -0.70
C GLY A 96 1.34 2.30 -0.10
N VAL A 97 1.33 1.83 1.16
CA VAL A 97 0.08 1.58 1.90
C VAL A 97 -0.78 2.84 1.99
N MET A 98 -0.17 4.03 1.97
CA MET A 98 -0.93 5.28 1.89
C MET A 98 -1.76 5.36 0.61
N LEU A 99 -1.22 4.93 -0.54
CA LEU A 99 -1.99 4.88 -1.79
C LEU A 99 -3.13 3.87 -1.72
N HIS A 100 -2.90 2.73 -1.09
CA HIS A 100 -3.93 1.70 -0.89
C HIS A 100 -5.14 2.26 -0.14
N GLU A 101 -4.92 2.97 0.95
CA GLU A 101 -5.99 3.55 1.76
C GLU A 101 -6.53 4.86 1.17
N ALA A 102 -5.64 5.82 0.87
CA ALA A 102 -6.03 7.16 0.44
C ALA A 102 -6.70 7.18 -0.95
N VAL A 103 -6.38 6.22 -1.81
CA VAL A 103 -6.83 6.17 -3.20
C VAL A 103 -7.51 4.85 -3.51
N GLY A 104 -6.85 3.72 -3.24
CA GLY A 104 -7.27 2.40 -3.69
C GLY A 104 -8.69 2.04 -3.30
N HIS A 105 -9.03 2.08 -2.02
CA HIS A 105 -10.39 1.82 -1.55
C HIS A 105 -11.42 2.80 -2.12
N GLY A 106 -11.03 4.07 -2.30
CA GLY A 106 -11.89 5.07 -2.91
C GLY A 106 -12.20 4.81 -4.38
N LEU A 107 -11.36 4.02 -5.06
CA LEU A 107 -11.52 3.68 -6.48
C LEU A 107 -12.17 2.30 -6.73
N GLU A 108 -12.64 1.63 -5.69
CA GLU A 108 -13.41 0.40 -5.84
C GLU A 108 -14.82 0.72 -6.38
N GLY A 109 -15.25 -0.01 -7.41
CA GLY A 109 -16.41 0.31 -8.21
C GLY A 109 -17.74 0.28 -7.46
N ASP A 110 -17.91 -0.58 -6.46
CA ASP A 110 -19.13 -0.68 -5.67
C ASP A 110 -19.40 0.58 -4.82
N PHE A 111 -18.37 1.21 -4.26
CA PHE A 111 -18.51 2.47 -3.54
C PHE A 111 -18.84 3.62 -4.50
N ASN A 112 -18.21 3.65 -5.68
CA ASN A 112 -18.46 4.67 -6.70
C ASN A 112 -19.86 4.55 -7.31
N ARG A 113 -20.32 3.32 -7.59
CA ARG A 113 -21.70 3.08 -8.05
C ARG A 113 -22.74 3.51 -7.01
N LYS A 114 -22.48 3.25 -5.73
CA LYS A 114 -23.37 3.65 -4.62
C LYS A 114 -23.25 5.12 -4.25
N LYS A 115 -22.34 5.86 -4.87
CA LYS A 115 -22.04 7.28 -4.58
C LYS A 115 -21.60 7.52 -3.13
N THR A 116 -20.84 6.59 -2.57
CA THR A 116 -20.31 6.62 -1.19
C THR A 116 -18.80 6.78 -1.13
N SER A 117 -18.15 7.12 -2.25
CA SER A 117 -16.72 7.40 -2.31
C SER A 117 -16.45 8.87 -2.52
N ALA A 118 -15.36 9.37 -1.93
CA ALA A 118 -14.82 10.71 -2.22
C ALA A 118 -14.39 10.89 -3.70
N PHE A 119 -14.26 9.81 -4.47
CA PHE A 119 -13.91 9.82 -5.90
C PHE A 119 -15.11 9.64 -6.84
N THR A 120 -16.33 9.63 -6.31
CA THR A 120 -17.54 9.45 -7.12
C THR A 120 -17.68 10.55 -8.18
N ASP A 121 -18.01 10.17 -9.41
CA ASP A 121 -18.22 11.05 -10.57
C ASP A 121 -16.98 11.90 -10.96
N LEU A 122 -15.75 11.44 -10.57
CA LEU A 122 -14.51 12.14 -10.87
C LEU A 122 -13.71 11.56 -12.07
N ILE A 123 -14.24 10.58 -12.80
CA ILE A 123 -13.61 10.11 -14.05
C ILE A 123 -13.40 11.30 -15.00
N GLY A 124 -12.17 11.40 -15.55
CA GLY A 124 -11.74 12.51 -16.40
C GLY A 124 -11.37 13.80 -15.65
N LYS A 125 -11.45 13.81 -14.32
CA LYS A 125 -11.07 14.96 -13.48
C LYS A 125 -9.68 14.78 -12.89
N LYS A 126 -9.02 15.92 -12.64
CA LYS A 126 -7.76 15.95 -11.90
C LYS A 126 -8.01 15.60 -10.42
N VAL A 127 -7.36 14.55 -9.94
CA VAL A 127 -7.46 14.06 -8.54
C VAL A 127 -6.09 13.99 -7.86
N ALA A 128 -5.01 14.22 -8.59
CA ALA A 128 -3.64 14.21 -8.07
C ALA A 128 -2.77 15.25 -8.77
N SER A 129 -1.56 15.48 -8.28
CA SER A 129 -0.56 16.32 -8.96
C SER A 129 -0.20 15.73 -10.32
N LYS A 130 0.23 16.59 -11.25
CA LYS A 130 0.79 16.18 -12.53
C LYS A 130 1.99 15.24 -12.31
N GLY A 131 2.13 14.23 -13.17
CA GLY A 131 3.16 13.19 -13.06
C GLY A 131 2.75 12.00 -12.17
N VAL A 132 1.70 12.11 -11.37
CA VAL A 132 1.20 11.00 -10.56
C VAL A 132 0.42 10.02 -11.44
N THR A 133 0.95 8.80 -11.57
CA THR A 133 0.25 7.68 -12.23
C THR A 133 0.15 6.53 -11.25
N VAL A 134 -1.08 6.08 -10.99
CA VAL A 134 -1.38 4.98 -10.06
C VAL A 134 -2.06 3.84 -10.81
N MET A 135 -1.63 2.63 -10.54
CA MET A 135 -2.18 1.43 -11.15
C MET A 135 -2.45 0.33 -10.14
N ASP A 136 -3.34 -0.58 -10.49
CA ASP A 136 -3.55 -1.87 -9.83
C ASP A 136 -3.22 -2.99 -10.82
N ASP A 137 -2.23 -3.82 -10.48
CA ASP A 137 -1.71 -4.85 -11.38
C ASP A 137 -1.66 -6.22 -10.70
N GLY A 138 -2.61 -7.08 -11.05
CA GLY A 138 -2.66 -8.45 -10.55
C GLY A 138 -1.82 -9.45 -11.34
N THR A 139 -1.07 -9.01 -12.36
CA THR A 139 -0.29 -9.88 -13.25
C THR A 139 1.18 -10.01 -12.86
N ILE A 140 1.66 -9.20 -11.91
CA ILE A 140 3.07 -9.21 -11.49
C ILE A 140 3.41 -10.57 -10.86
N PRO A 141 4.40 -11.32 -11.39
CA PRO A 141 4.74 -12.64 -10.87
C PRO A 141 5.07 -12.63 -9.37
N ASP A 142 4.70 -13.70 -8.69
CA ASP A 142 5.06 -14.01 -7.30
C ASP A 142 4.60 -13.00 -6.26
N ARG A 143 3.89 -11.94 -6.66
CA ARG A 143 3.40 -10.95 -5.71
C ARG A 143 2.19 -11.47 -4.95
N ARG A 144 2.07 -11.00 -3.71
CA ARG A 144 1.03 -11.43 -2.77
C ARG A 144 -0.39 -11.15 -3.28
N GLY A 145 -0.59 -10.01 -3.94
CA GLY A 145 -1.87 -9.60 -4.53
C GLY A 145 -2.20 -10.25 -5.88
N SER A 146 -1.21 -10.88 -6.54
CA SER A 146 -1.37 -11.38 -7.92
C SER A 146 -2.23 -12.64 -8.00
N ILE A 147 -2.98 -12.76 -9.10
CA ILE A 147 -3.87 -13.88 -9.42
C ILE A 147 -3.92 -14.03 -10.95
N ASN A 148 -4.15 -15.24 -11.46
CA ASN A 148 -4.30 -15.46 -12.89
C ASN A 148 -5.66 -14.93 -13.40
N PHE A 149 -6.70 -15.14 -12.62
CA PHE A 149 -8.04 -14.58 -12.81
C PHE A 149 -8.66 -14.30 -11.44
N ASP A 150 -9.61 -13.37 -11.39
CA ASP A 150 -10.34 -13.04 -10.17
C ASP A 150 -11.33 -14.14 -9.76
N ASP A 151 -12.01 -13.96 -8.65
CA ASP A 151 -12.91 -14.99 -8.12
C ASP A 151 -14.28 -15.04 -8.85
N GLU A 152 -14.44 -14.27 -9.91
CA GLU A 152 -15.54 -14.35 -10.88
C GLU A 152 -15.07 -14.92 -12.24
N GLY A 153 -13.79 -15.30 -12.36
CA GLY A 153 -13.17 -15.83 -13.57
C GLY A 153 -12.81 -14.77 -14.62
N SER A 154 -12.76 -13.50 -14.25
CA SER A 154 -12.24 -12.46 -15.14
C SER A 154 -10.71 -12.47 -15.12
N PRO A 155 -10.02 -12.47 -16.29
CA PRO A 155 -8.56 -12.43 -16.31
C PRO A 155 -8.00 -11.25 -15.55
N SER A 156 -6.94 -11.48 -14.79
CA SER A 156 -6.21 -10.41 -14.12
C SER A 156 -5.57 -9.47 -15.14
N LYS A 157 -5.49 -8.20 -14.81
CA LYS A 157 -5.00 -7.16 -15.71
C LYS A 157 -4.15 -6.14 -14.96
N ARG A 158 -3.38 -5.37 -15.74
CA ARG A 158 -2.80 -4.11 -15.30
C ARG A 158 -3.79 -3.00 -15.61
N ASN A 159 -4.38 -2.42 -14.58
CA ASN A 159 -5.38 -1.36 -14.67
C ASN A 159 -4.75 -0.02 -14.26
N ILE A 160 -4.69 0.94 -15.17
CA ILE A 160 -4.33 2.32 -14.83
C ILE A 160 -5.58 2.95 -14.20
N LEU A 161 -5.43 3.48 -13.00
CA LEU A 161 -6.51 4.11 -12.23
C LEU A 161 -6.43 5.63 -12.31
N ILE A 162 -5.22 6.17 -12.11
CA ILE A 162 -4.90 7.59 -12.26
C ILE A 162 -3.76 7.69 -13.26
N GLU A 163 -3.88 8.54 -14.27
CA GLU A 163 -2.86 8.80 -15.29
C GLU A 163 -2.52 10.28 -15.33
N ASP A 164 -1.25 10.61 -15.10
CA ASP A 164 -0.76 12.00 -15.04
C ASP A 164 -1.65 12.93 -14.18
N GLY A 165 -2.11 12.44 -13.04
CA GLY A 165 -2.97 13.15 -12.10
C GLY A 165 -4.47 13.12 -12.41
N VAL A 166 -4.90 12.53 -13.52
CA VAL A 166 -6.31 12.43 -13.94
C VAL A 166 -6.85 11.05 -13.60
N LEU A 167 -8.03 10.98 -12.98
CA LEU A 167 -8.73 9.72 -12.74
C LEU A 167 -9.27 9.16 -14.06
N VAL A 168 -8.86 7.96 -14.43
CA VAL A 168 -9.23 7.34 -15.72
C VAL A 168 -10.07 6.08 -15.57
N ASN A 169 -10.01 5.40 -14.41
CA ASN A 169 -10.75 4.16 -14.21
C ASN A 169 -11.07 3.87 -12.75
N TYR A 170 -12.05 3.01 -12.52
CA TYR A 170 -12.33 2.34 -11.23
C TYR A 170 -12.01 0.85 -11.33
N MET A 171 -11.70 0.21 -10.22
CA MET A 171 -11.60 -1.25 -10.13
C MET A 171 -13.00 -1.87 -10.07
N GLN A 172 -13.29 -2.78 -10.99
CA GLN A 172 -14.62 -3.36 -11.17
C GLN A 172 -14.61 -4.87 -11.00
N ASP A 173 -15.64 -5.39 -10.32
CA ASP A 173 -16.13 -6.75 -10.50
C ASP A 173 -17.11 -6.81 -11.69
N ARG A 174 -17.63 -7.98 -12.01
CA ARG A 174 -18.58 -8.14 -13.12
C ARG A 174 -19.91 -7.43 -12.85
N GLN A 175 -20.42 -7.50 -11.61
CA GLN A 175 -21.70 -6.92 -11.25
C GLN A 175 -21.64 -5.40 -11.31
N ASN A 176 -20.68 -4.79 -10.65
CA ASN A 176 -20.58 -3.33 -10.59
C ASN A 176 -20.17 -2.75 -11.96
N GLY A 177 -19.28 -3.42 -12.70
CA GLY A 177 -18.96 -3.06 -14.08
C GLY A 177 -20.21 -2.98 -14.97
N ARG A 178 -21.02 -4.05 -14.98
CA ARG A 178 -22.27 -4.07 -15.73
C ARG A 178 -23.24 -2.94 -15.32
N LEU A 179 -23.41 -2.72 -14.02
CA LEU A 179 -24.34 -1.70 -13.50
C LEU A 179 -23.87 -0.26 -13.76
N MET A 180 -22.56 -0.08 -14.00
CA MET A 180 -21.96 1.21 -14.37
C MET A 180 -21.71 1.36 -15.87
N GLY A 181 -22.21 0.41 -16.71
CA GLY A 181 -22.05 0.46 -18.18
C GLY A 181 -20.61 0.20 -18.65
N THR A 182 -19.81 -0.51 -17.87
CA THR A 182 -18.43 -0.88 -18.20
C THR A 182 -18.18 -2.39 -17.96
N HIS A 183 -16.93 -2.82 -17.99
CA HIS A 183 -16.55 -4.22 -17.85
C HIS A 183 -15.76 -4.47 -16.56
N SER A 184 -15.67 -5.77 -16.15
CA SER A 184 -14.77 -6.19 -15.08
C SER A 184 -13.32 -5.84 -15.41
N THR A 185 -12.60 -5.40 -14.40
CA THR A 185 -11.16 -5.13 -14.47
C THR A 185 -10.30 -6.28 -13.92
N GLY A 186 -10.93 -7.43 -13.58
CA GLY A 186 -10.24 -8.54 -12.93
C GLY A 186 -10.02 -8.33 -11.44
N ASN A 187 -10.88 -7.52 -10.81
CA ASN A 187 -10.80 -7.16 -9.40
C ASN A 187 -11.94 -7.74 -8.55
N GLY A 188 -12.78 -8.63 -9.11
CA GLY A 188 -13.86 -9.30 -8.37
C GLY A 188 -13.31 -10.38 -7.44
N ARG A 189 -12.88 -10.00 -6.23
CA ARG A 189 -12.16 -10.88 -5.29
C ARG A 189 -12.98 -11.18 -4.04
N ARG A 190 -12.73 -12.32 -3.44
CA ARG A 190 -13.33 -12.78 -2.16
C ARG A 190 -12.32 -13.52 -1.29
N GLN A 191 -12.60 -13.58 0.01
CA GLN A 191 -11.75 -14.31 0.94
C GLN A 191 -11.81 -15.82 0.72
N SER A 192 -13.00 -16.38 0.46
CA SER A 192 -13.21 -17.81 0.22
C SER A 192 -14.51 -18.04 -0.54
N TYR A 193 -14.80 -19.29 -0.89
CA TYR A 193 -16.06 -19.69 -1.53
C TYR A 193 -17.32 -19.32 -0.74
N ALA A 194 -17.22 -19.16 0.58
CA ALA A 194 -18.32 -18.78 1.46
C ALA A 194 -18.69 -17.29 1.45
N HIS A 195 -17.96 -16.47 0.65
CA HIS A 195 -18.13 -15.03 0.60
C HIS A 195 -18.47 -14.55 -0.81
N PRO A 196 -19.30 -13.50 -0.97
CA PRO A 196 -19.55 -12.91 -2.27
C PRO A 196 -18.30 -12.18 -2.78
N PRO A 197 -17.97 -12.28 -4.08
CA PRO A 197 -16.97 -11.43 -4.71
C PRO A 197 -17.37 -9.95 -4.64
N MET A 198 -16.37 -9.07 -4.61
CA MET A 198 -16.56 -7.62 -4.67
C MET A 198 -15.31 -6.96 -5.25
N PRO A 199 -15.39 -5.71 -5.72
CA PRO A 199 -14.19 -4.99 -6.19
C PRO A 199 -13.16 -4.88 -5.07
N ARG A 200 -11.93 -5.37 -5.33
CA ARG A 200 -10.80 -5.38 -4.39
C ARG A 200 -9.50 -5.16 -5.15
N MET A 201 -8.59 -4.43 -4.53
CA MET A 201 -7.23 -4.24 -5.02
C MET A 201 -6.47 -5.57 -5.17
N THR A 202 -5.48 -5.58 -6.07
CA THR A 202 -4.47 -6.63 -6.23
C THR A 202 -3.11 -6.12 -5.74
N ASN A 203 -2.28 -5.56 -6.62
CA ASN A 203 -1.06 -4.84 -6.23
C ASN A 203 -1.21 -3.40 -6.71
N THR A 204 -1.48 -2.50 -5.77
CA THR A 204 -1.73 -1.08 -6.07
C THR A 204 -0.47 -0.27 -5.81
N PHE A 205 0.03 0.43 -6.81
CA PHE A 205 1.28 1.19 -6.69
C PHE A 205 1.31 2.44 -7.59
N MET A 206 2.19 3.39 -7.22
CA MET A 206 2.51 4.56 -8.02
C MET A 206 3.69 4.23 -8.94
N SER A 207 3.60 4.66 -10.20
CA SER A 207 4.74 4.61 -11.13
C SER A 207 5.90 5.48 -10.67
N GLU A 208 7.10 5.10 -11.06
CA GLU A 208 8.27 5.93 -10.84
C GLU A 208 8.21 7.24 -11.64
N GLY A 209 8.79 8.28 -11.06
CA GLY A 209 9.06 9.55 -11.71
C GLY A 209 10.46 9.59 -12.32
N LYS A 210 10.99 10.81 -12.43
CA LYS A 210 12.33 11.04 -13.03
C LYS A 210 13.35 11.55 -12.02
N GLU A 211 12.93 11.91 -10.82
CA GLU A 211 13.77 12.59 -9.86
C GLU A 211 14.66 11.61 -9.08
N ASN A 212 15.85 12.06 -8.73
CA ASN A 212 16.70 11.28 -7.86
C ASN A 212 16.16 11.39 -6.40
N PRO A 213 15.92 10.27 -5.70
CA PRO A 213 15.41 10.28 -4.33
C PRO A 213 16.24 11.14 -3.35
N LYS A 214 17.57 11.19 -3.56
CA LYS A 214 18.45 12.03 -2.73
C LYS A 214 18.17 13.52 -2.92
N ASN A 215 17.80 13.94 -4.13
CA ASN A 215 17.45 15.33 -4.40
C ASN A 215 16.14 15.68 -3.67
N LEU A 216 15.13 14.82 -3.76
CA LEU A 216 13.85 15.00 -3.05
C LEU A 216 14.07 15.15 -1.53
N LEU A 217 14.94 14.34 -0.95
CA LEU A 217 15.28 14.47 0.47
C LEU A 217 16.05 15.77 0.76
N SER A 218 16.94 16.19 -0.15
CA SER A 218 17.73 17.43 0.03
C SER A 218 16.87 18.71 -0.04
N GLU A 219 15.72 18.66 -0.73
CA GLU A 219 14.77 19.76 -0.81
C GLU A 219 13.95 19.93 0.49
N LEU A 220 13.89 18.91 1.34
CA LEU A 220 13.16 18.95 2.59
C LEU A 220 13.88 19.88 3.61
N LYS A 221 13.38 21.11 3.76
CA LYS A 221 13.99 22.12 4.62
C LYS A 221 13.79 21.82 6.09
N ASP A 222 12.57 21.50 6.50
CA ASP A 222 12.21 21.10 7.85
C ASP A 222 10.99 20.18 7.80
N GLY A 223 11.13 18.91 8.21
CA GLY A 223 10.05 17.96 8.10
C GLY A 223 10.42 16.56 8.57
N ILE A 224 9.70 15.58 8.03
CA ILE A 224 9.82 14.16 8.38
C ILE A 224 10.14 13.35 7.12
N TYR A 225 11.11 12.43 7.23
CA TYR A 225 11.31 11.34 6.29
C TYR A 225 10.71 10.06 6.91
N ALA A 226 9.62 9.55 6.34
CA ALA A 226 8.90 8.37 6.83
C ALA A 226 9.16 7.17 5.91
N VAL A 227 9.67 6.08 6.48
CA VAL A 227 10.08 4.90 5.72
C VAL A 227 9.31 3.62 6.09
N GLY A 228 8.59 3.61 7.21
CA GLY A 228 7.81 2.47 7.64
C GLY A 228 6.50 2.88 8.31
N PHE A 229 5.46 2.06 8.12
CA PHE A 229 4.13 2.26 8.70
C PHE A 229 3.61 0.96 9.31
N SER A 230 2.82 1.04 10.39
CA SER A 230 2.14 -0.11 10.99
C SER A 230 0.88 -0.53 10.24
N GLY A 231 0.41 0.28 9.34
CA GLY A 231 -0.85 0.21 8.64
C GLY A 231 -1.57 1.54 8.68
N GLY A 232 -2.75 1.61 8.12
CA GLY A 232 -3.58 2.80 8.09
C GLY A 232 -5.05 2.48 8.16
N GLN A 233 -5.85 3.52 8.28
CA GLN A 233 -7.30 3.47 8.21
C GLN A 233 -7.80 4.61 7.33
N VAL A 234 -8.83 4.36 6.55
CA VAL A 234 -9.50 5.36 5.72
C VAL A 234 -11.00 5.35 5.97
N ASP A 235 -11.61 6.52 6.08
CA ASP A 235 -13.03 6.72 5.88
C ASP A 235 -13.28 6.97 4.38
N ILE A 236 -13.79 5.99 3.69
CA ILE A 236 -13.96 6.00 2.24
C ILE A 236 -14.91 7.13 1.78
N THR A 237 -15.88 7.48 2.62
CA THR A 237 -16.91 8.48 2.30
C THR A 237 -16.34 9.88 2.14
N ASN A 238 -15.39 10.25 3.01
CA ASN A 238 -14.77 11.57 3.00
C ASN A 238 -13.27 11.54 2.65
N GLY A 239 -12.71 10.33 2.45
CA GLY A 239 -11.30 10.10 2.10
C GLY A 239 -10.31 10.34 3.24
N LYS A 240 -10.77 10.64 4.46
CA LYS A 240 -9.87 10.90 5.59
C LYS A 240 -9.09 9.66 5.98
N PHE A 241 -7.79 9.82 6.16
CA PHE A 241 -6.88 8.74 6.54
C PHE A 241 -6.02 9.09 7.75
N VAL A 242 -5.56 8.04 8.44
CA VAL A 242 -4.59 8.11 9.53
C VAL A 242 -3.57 6.98 9.37
N PHE A 243 -2.27 7.31 9.38
CA PHE A 243 -1.17 6.35 9.28
C PHE A 243 -0.16 6.56 10.40
N SER A 244 0.14 5.53 11.16
CA SER A 244 1.17 5.57 12.20
C SER A 244 2.51 5.08 11.66
N CYS A 245 3.54 5.91 11.75
CA CYS A 245 4.90 5.54 11.36
C CYS A 245 5.51 4.55 12.35
N THR A 246 6.12 3.48 11.84
CA THR A 246 6.96 2.55 12.62
C THR A 246 8.43 2.93 12.55
N GLU A 247 8.82 3.66 11.51
CA GLU A 247 10.15 4.23 11.34
C GLU A 247 10.04 5.55 10.60
N ALA A 248 10.55 6.61 11.23
CA ALA A 248 10.62 7.94 10.64
C ALA A 248 11.80 8.73 11.21
N TYR A 249 12.20 9.78 10.49
CA TYR A 249 13.36 10.60 10.87
C TYR A 249 13.02 12.07 10.75
N LYS A 250 13.50 12.86 11.72
CA LYS A 250 13.54 14.32 11.60
C LYS A 250 14.60 14.71 10.58
N VAL A 251 14.20 15.55 9.63
CA VAL A 251 15.07 16.11 8.59
C VAL A 251 15.10 17.62 8.74
N LYS A 252 16.28 18.22 8.56
CA LYS A 252 16.47 19.67 8.48
C LYS A 252 17.51 19.99 7.42
N ASN A 253 17.18 20.89 6.50
CA ASN A 253 18.02 21.29 5.36
C ASN A 253 18.58 20.08 4.59
N GLY A 254 17.70 19.09 4.30
CA GLY A 254 18.06 17.86 3.59
C GLY A 254 18.86 16.83 4.39
N ALA A 255 19.29 17.14 5.61
CA ALA A 255 20.05 16.24 6.47
C ALA A 255 19.16 15.49 7.46
N ILE A 256 19.30 14.16 7.52
CA ILE A 256 18.66 13.31 8.55
C ILE A 256 19.37 13.60 9.87
N LEU A 257 18.63 14.03 10.91
CA LEU A 257 19.18 14.41 12.20
C LEU A 257 19.09 13.26 13.21
N TYR A 258 17.90 12.72 13.43
CA TYR A 258 17.64 11.66 14.41
C TYR A 258 16.33 10.93 14.09
N PRO A 259 16.18 9.66 14.52
CA PRO A 259 14.92 8.96 14.39
C PRO A 259 13.86 9.53 15.33
N VAL A 260 12.60 9.47 14.89
CA VAL A 260 11.43 9.89 15.67
C VAL A 260 10.42 8.76 15.78
N LYS A 261 9.65 8.73 16.87
CA LYS A 261 8.53 7.81 17.08
C LYS A 261 7.24 8.54 17.43
N GLY A 262 6.11 7.87 17.17
CA GLY A 262 4.78 8.45 17.41
C GLY A 262 4.36 9.42 16.31
N ALA A 263 5.09 9.53 15.21
CA ALA A 263 4.63 10.28 14.04
C ALA A 263 3.41 9.61 13.44
N THR A 264 2.35 10.39 13.24
CA THR A 264 1.11 9.93 12.60
C THR A 264 0.75 10.89 11.48
N LEU A 265 0.64 10.39 10.25
CA LEU A 265 0.22 11.19 9.10
C LEU A 265 -1.31 11.23 9.03
N ILE A 266 -1.85 12.43 8.91
CA ILE A 266 -3.29 12.70 8.89
C ILE A 266 -3.62 13.53 7.66
N GLY A 267 -4.66 13.16 6.93
CA GLY A 267 -5.10 13.89 5.75
C GLY A 267 -6.36 13.31 5.14
N ASP A 268 -6.64 13.73 3.92
CA ASP A 268 -7.62 13.10 3.05
C ASP A 268 -6.99 12.76 1.70
N GLY A 269 -7.47 11.69 1.06
CA GLY A 269 -6.87 11.13 -0.15
C GLY A 269 -6.74 12.15 -1.28
N PRO A 270 -7.82 12.77 -1.77
CA PRO A 270 -7.75 13.72 -2.86
C PRO A 270 -6.84 14.92 -2.58
N SER A 271 -6.90 15.51 -1.37
CA SER A 271 -6.02 16.62 -1.01
C SER A 271 -4.57 16.20 -0.94
N ALA A 272 -4.27 15.06 -0.30
CA ALA A 272 -2.91 14.56 -0.14
C ALA A 272 -2.24 14.28 -1.49
N MET A 273 -2.96 13.67 -2.43
CA MET A 273 -2.45 13.39 -3.77
C MET A 273 -2.12 14.66 -4.56
N ASN A 274 -2.84 15.76 -4.33
CA ASN A 274 -2.55 17.06 -4.93
C ASN A 274 -1.40 17.82 -4.25
N LYS A 275 -0.90 17.34 -3.11
CA LYS A 275 0.25 17.89 -2.39
C LYS A 275 1.59 17.26 -2.78
N ILE A 276 1.59 16.27 -3.66
CA ILE A 276 2.82 15.66 -4.20
C ILE A 276 3.54 16.68 -5.06
N GLN A 277 4.82 16.89 -4.78
CA GLN A 277 5.68 17.85 -5.48
C GLN A 277 6.80 17.18 -6.28
N GLY A 278 7.22 15.99 -5.86
CA GLY A 278 8.29 15.25 -6.53
C GLY A 278 8.10 13.75 -6.38
N ILE A 279 8.51 13.01 -7.41
CA ILE A 279 8.38 11.55 -7.51
C ILE A 279 9.72 10.98 -7.94
N GLY A 280 10.28 10.11 -7.11
CA GLY A 280 11.57 9.47 -7.33
C GLY A 280 11.57 8.44 -8.47
N ASN A 281 12.77 8.05 -8.91
CA ASN A 281 13.00 7.01 -9.92
C ASN A 281 13.40 5.66 -9.26
N ASP A 282 12.95 5.43 -8.03
CA ASP A 282 13.31 4.29 -7.19
C ASP A 282 12.07 3.46 -6.80
N LEU A 283 11.15 3.26 -7.73
CA LEU A 283 9.97 2.42 -7.47
C LEU A 283 10.38 1.09 -6.83
N SER A 284 9.77 0.80 -5.71
CA SER A 284 9.84 -0.49 -5.04
C SER A 284 8.45 -0.96 -4.67
N LEU A 285 8.25 -2.27 -4.70
CA LEU A 285 7.04 -2.91 -4.16
C LEU A 285 7.32 -3.38 -2.73
N ASP A 286 6.27 -3.49 -1.93
CA ASP A 286 6.37 -4.01 -0.55
C ASP A 286 6.96 -5.43 -0.51
N PRO A 287 7.50 -5.90 0.60
CA PRO A 287 8.10 -7.24 0.68
C PRO A 287 7.07 -8.40 0.70
N GLY A 288 5.79 -8.13 0.54
CA GLY A 288 4.73 -9.14 0.52
C GLY A 288 4.11 -9.40 1.89
N ILE A 289 3.75 -8.34 2.61
CA ILE A 289 3.10 -8.43 3.92
C ILE A 289 1.63 -7.99 3.90
N GLY A 290 1.18 -7.32 2.83
CA GLY A 290 -0.11 -6.67 2.74
C GLY A 290 -1.30 -7.63 2.88
N ASN A 291 -2.29 -7.21 3.65
CA ASN A 291 -3.58 -7.88 3.79
C ASN A 291 -4.66 -6.81 3.93
N CYS A 292 -5.68 -6.88 3.10
CA CYS A 292 -6.72 -5.86 3.00
C CYS A 292 -8.04 -6.37 3.53
N GLY A 293 -8.69 -5.60 4.41
CA GLY A 293 -10.00 -5.89 4.98
C GLY A 293 -11.10 -5.03 4.34
N LYS A 294 -12.23 -5.64 3.94
CA LYS A 294 -13.44 -4.94 3.49
C LYS A 294 -14.66 -5.81 3.76
N SER A 295 -15.68 -5.23 4.35
CA SER A 295 -16.96 -5.93 4.63
C SER A 295 -16.77 -7.29 5.33
N GLY A 296 -15.86 -7.37 6.30
CA GLY A 296 -15.57 -8.59 7.04
C GLY A 296 -14.74 -9.63 6.29
N GLN A 297 -14.28 -9.34 5.07
CA GLN A 297 -13.45 -10.22 4.25
C GLN A 297 -12.01 -9.71 4.17
N TRP A 298 -11.06 -10.64 4.20
CA TRP A 298 -9.62 -10.36 4.09
C TRP A 298 -9.05 -10.98 2.81
N VAL A 299 -8.35 -10.18 2.02
CA VAL A 299 -7.62 -10.67 0.83
C VAL A 299 -6.16 -10.23 0.86
N PRO A 300 -5.24 -11.08 0.37
CA PRO A 300 -3.83 -10.69 0.21
C PRO A 300 -3.71 -9.61 -0.87
N VAL A 301 -2.88 -8.59 -0.60
CA VAL A 301 -2.61 -7.48 -1.51
C VAL A 301 -1.13 -7.13 -1.52
N GLY A 302 -0.69 -6.44 -2.56
CA GLY A 302 0.60 -5.77 -2.62
C GLY A 302 0.42 -4.25 -2.72
N VAL A 303 1.42 -3.52 -2.29
CA VAL A 303 1.49 -2.07 -2.45
C VAL A 303 2.89 -1.66 -2.94
N GLY A 304 3.02 -0.44 -3.44
CA GLY A 304 4.32 0.09 -3.81
C GLY A 304 4.28 1.57 -4.17
N GLN A 305 5.43 2.18 -4.07
CA GLN A 305 5.66 3.54 -4.55
C GLN A 305 7.16 3.80 -4.68
N PRO A 306 7.58 4.80 -5.45
CA PRO A 306 8.90 5.41 -5.34
C PRO A 306 8.98 6.34 -4.13
N THR A 307 10.12 6.94 -3.90
CA THR A 307 10.25 8.08 -2.97
C THR A 307 9.34 9.22 -3.42
N VAL A 308 8.54 9.77 -2.50
CA VAL A 308 7.56 10.82 -2.78
C VAL A 308 7.77 12.00 -1.83
N TYR A 309 7.93 13.21 -2.39
CA TYR A 309 7.96 14.46 -1.64
C TYR A 309 6.58 15.11 -1.63
N MET A 310 6.07 15.45 -0.46
CA MET A 310 4.74 16.06 -0.26
C MET A 310 4.83 17.29 0.63
N LYS A 311 4.08 18.34 0.30
CA LYS A 311 4.03 19.59 1.06
C LYS A 311 2.81 19.69 1.97
N GLY A 312 3.02 20.23 3.17
CA GLY A 312 1.93 20.64 4.05
C GLY A 312 1.02 19.49 4.52
N ILE A 313 1.61 18.38 4.94
CA ILE A 313 0.88 17.25 5.53
C ILE A 313 0.78 17.45 7.05
N THR A 314 -0.38 17.13 7.61
CA THR A 314 -0.56 17.15 9.07
C THR A 314 0.12 15.92 9.68
N VAL A 315 1.04 16.18 10.59
CA VAL A 315 1.73 15.17 11.39
C VAL A 315 1.26 15.30 12.82
N GLY A 316 0.66 14.25 13.37
CA GLY A 316 0.42 14.09 14.79
C GLY A 316 1.72 13.60 15.45
N GLY A 317 2.07 14.18 16.59
CA GLY A 317 3.20 13.76 17.41
C GLY A 317 2.77 13.04 18.68
N SER A 318 3.69 12.35 19.35
CA SER A 318 3.48 11.91 20.72
C SER A 318 3.76 13.10 21.65
N SER A 319 2.77 13.47 22.46
CA SER A 319 3.04 14.31 23.63
C SER A 319 3.99 13.55 24.55
N THR A 320 5.06 14.21 24.96
CA THR A 320 5.98 13.73 26.01
C THR A 320 5.25 13.56 27.33
#